data_ed03b7b852a2436e3c48da58ac50f2c9
#
_entry.id   ed03b7b852a2436e3c48da58ac50f2c9
#
_cell.length_a   1.000
_cell.length_b   1.000
_cell.length_c   1.000
_cell.angle_alpha   90.00
_cell.angle_beta   90.00
_cell.angle_gamma   90.00
#
_symmetry.space_group_name_H-M   'P 1'
#
loop_
_entity.id
_entity.type
_entity.pdbx_description
1 polymer ?
#
loop_
_entity_poly.entity_id
_entity_poly.type
_entity_poly.pdbx_seq_one_letter_code
_entity_poly.pdbx_strand_id
1 'polypeptide(L)'
;MATRLTGAALTVTITESLTIDHGLGETNDRSHSQTITKTFASIDNLEKRILNLPNTNQVQIAELGGTAAADLGTYKRSSVAYIRITNLDDTNGVAVILEDNGADTAALLVDADASLILTDTQIEAFTNGSAFSGWSDIDKIFLKAASANTQVEIVIATTE
;
A
#
# COMPACT_ATOMS: atom_id res chain seq x y z
N MET A 1 -9.92 19.60 -13.71
CA MET A 1 -8.57 20.19 -13.78
C MET A 1 -7.77 19.56 -12.65
N ALA A 2 -6.81 18.69 -12.95
CA ALA A 2 -5.97 18.09 -11.91
C ALA A 2 -4.99 19.15 -11.41
N THR A 3 -4.93 19.36 -10.11
CA THR A 3 -3.93 20.24 -9.51
C THR A 3 -2.60 19.51 -9.50
N ARG A 4 -1.69 19.89 -10.39
CA ARG A 4 -0.33 19.37 -10.38
C ARG A 4 0.44 20.01 -9.22
N LEU A 5 0.98 19.18 -8.32
CA LEU A 5 1.93 19.59 -7.32
C LEU A 5 3.32 19.68 -7.99
N THR A 6 4.07 20.72 -7.72
CA THR A 6 5.44 20.85 -8.27
C THR A 6 6.42 20.84 -7.10
N GLY A 7 7.25 19.80 -7.03
CA GLY A 7 8.31 19.69 -6.01
C GLY A 7 7.80 19.48 -4.58
N ALA A 8 6.61 18.88 -4.40
CA ALA A 8 6.11 18.54 -3.08
C ALA A 8 6.92 17.36 -2.49
N ALA A 9 6.97 17.29 -1.17
CA ALA A 9 7.54 16.15 -0.45
C ALA A 9 6.47 15.45 0.36
N LEU A 10 6.41 14.12 0.24
CA LEU A 10 5.59 13.26 1.11
C LEU A 10 6.47 12.70 2.21
N THR A 11 6.15 12.98 3.46
CA THR A 11 6.82 12.38 4.62
C THR A 11 5.91 11.35 5.27
N VAL A 12 6.40 10.13 5.39
CA VAL A 12 5.73 9.01 6.06
C VAL A 12 6.47 8.72 7.35
N THR A 13 5.75 8.75 8.47
CA THR A 13 6.27 8.46 9.79
C THR A 13 5.52 7.29 10.38
N ILE A 14 6.25 6.23 10.76
CA ILE A 14 5.73 5.07 11.47
C ILE A 14 6.28 5.12 12.88
N THR A 15 5.40 5.15 13.87
CA THR A 15 5.77 5.12 15.30
C THR A 15 5.28 3.82 15.90
N GLU A 16 6.20 3.07 16.46
CA GLU A 16 5.91 1.85 17.21
C GLU A 16 6.09 2.14 18.70
N SER A 17 5.11 1.73 19.51
CA SER A 17 5.16 1.87 20.96
C SER A 17 4.74 0.55 21.59
N LEU A 18 5.59 -0.01 22.42
CA LEU A 18 5.32 -1.20 23.19
C LEU A 18 5.49 -0.90 24.68
N THR A 19 4.44 -1.11 25.45
CA THR A 19 4.49 -1.08 26.92
C THR A 19 4.30 -2.50 27.44
N ILE A 20 5.24 -3.00 28.22
CA ILE A 20 5.16 -4.33 28.84
C ILE A 20 4.86 -4.11 30.32
N ASP A 21 3.65 -4.52 30.75
CA ASP A 21 3.27 -4.60 32.16
C ASP A 21 3.46 -6.04 32.64
N HIS A 22 4.33 -6.25 33.60
CA HIS A 22 4.61 -7.58 34.16
C HIS A 22 3.66 -7.99 35.28
N GLY A 23 2.69 -7.16 35.66
CA GLY A 23 1.58 -7.50 36.58
C GLY A 23 1.96 -7.85 38.04
N LEU A 24 3.22 -7.70 38.42
CA LEU A 24 3.75 -8.09 39.74
C LEU A 24 4.22 -6.91 40.59
N GLY A 25 3.83 -5.68 40.26
CA GLY A 25 4.20 -4.50 41.05
C GLY A 25 5.68 -4.15 41.02
N GLU A 26 6.47 -4.73 40.17
CA GLU A 26 7.87 -4.39 40.00
C GLU A 26 8.02 -3.35 38.88
N THR A 27 8.70 -2.26 39.21
CA THR A 27 8.98 -1.10 38.34
C THR A 27 9.97 -1.41 37.20
N ASN A 28 9.77 -2.48 36.47
CA ASN A 28 10.51 -2.79 35.25
C ASN A 28 9.63 -2.64 33.99
N ASP A 29 8.91 -1.53 33.93
CA ASP A 29 8.23 -1.11 32.69
C ASP A 29 9.27 -0.91 31.60
N ARG A 30 9.40 -1.90 30.73
CA ARG A 30 10.18 -1.75 29.49
C ARG A 30 9.28 -1.18 28.43
N SER A 31 9.33 0.13 28.29
CA SER A 31 8.73 0.79 27.12
C SER A 31 9.74 0.81 25.97
N HIS A 32 9.32 0.36 24.81
CA HIS A 32 10.06 0.54 23.56
C HIS A 32 9.27 1.51 22.67
N SER A 33 9.91 2.57 22.24
CA SER A 33 9.35 3.47 21.24
C SER A 33 10.36 3.68 20.13
N GLN A 34 9.96 3.39 18.91
CA GLN A 34 10.77 3.62 17.72
C GLN A 34 9.96 4.42 16.70
N THR A 35 10.59 5.41 16.12
CA THR A 35 10.02 6.21 15.04
C THR A 35 10.89 6.06 13.79
N ILE A 36 10.27 5.60 12.69
CA ILE A 36 10.89 5.50 11.38
C ILE A 36 10.25 6.54 10.48
N THR A 37 11.07 7.39 9.88
CA THR A 37 10.60 8.43 8.96
C THR A 37 11.24 8.25 7.60
N LYS A 38 10.43 8.19 6.53
CA LYS A 38 10.87 8.20 5.13
C LYS A 38 10.25 9.41 4.43
N THR A 39 11.08 10.18 3.72
CA THR A 39 10.65 11.31 2.91
C THR A 39 10.82 10.96 1.44
N PHE A 40 9.76 11.13 0.66
CA PHE A 40 9.74 11.02 -0.79
C PHE A 40 9.75 12.43 -1.35
N ALA A 41 10.80 12.77 -2.08
CA ALA A 41 10.95 14.07 -2.73
C ALA A 41 10.27 14.08 -4.11
N SER A 42 10.00 15.27 -4.63
CA SER A 42 9.52 15.49 -5.99
C SER A 42 8.18 14.78 -6.31
N ILE A 43 7.27 14.78 -5.33
CA ILE A 43 5.92 14.29 -5.56
C ILE A 43 5.16 15.30 -6.41
N ASP A 44 4.72 14.87 -7.59
CA ASP A 44 3.95 15.69 -8.54
C ASP A 44 2.45 15.43 -8.48
N ASN A 45 2.06 14.22 -8.07
CA ASN A 45 0.65 13.88 -7.91
C ASN A 45 0.41 13.05 -6.64
N LEU A 46 -0.67 13.38 -5.94
CA LEU A 46 -1.18 12.63 -4.78
C LEU A 46 -2.67 12.34 -5.01
N GLU A 47 -2.99 11.09 -5.18
CA GLU A 47 -4.37 10.61 -5.23
C GLU A 47 -4.78 10.02 -3.89
N LYS A 48 -5.94 10.46 -3.40
CA LYS A 48 -6.59 9.88 -2.22
C LYS A 48 -8.05 9.60 -2.55
N ARG A 49 -8.50 8.37 -2.31
CA ARG A 49 -9.89 7.97 -2.51
C ARG A 49 -10.34 6.95 -1.48
N ILE A 50 -11.64 6.91 -1.22
CA ILE A 50 -12.30 5.89 -0.39
C ILE A 50 -13.23 5.08 -1.30
N LEU A 51 -13.12 3.77 -1.25
CA LEU A 51 -13.93 2.84 -2.03
C LEU A 51 -14.74 1.95 -1.11
N ASN A 52 -15.97 1.62 -1.54
CA ASN A 52 -16.75 0.52 -0.99
C ASN A 52 -16.43 -0.73 -1.82
N LEU A 53 -15.78 -1.69 -1.22
CA LEU A 53 -15.42 -2.95 -1.87
C LEU A 53 -16.54 -3.97 -1.68
N PRO A 54 -17.01 -4.61 -2.76
CA PRO A 54 -17.91 -5.74 -2.66
C PRO A 54 -17.14 -6.99 -2.19
N ASN A 55 -17.83 -7.90 -1.51
CA ASN A 55 -17.27 -9.20 -1.16
C ASN A 55 -17.40 -10.24 -2.29
N THR A 56 -18.13 -9.93 -3.36
CA THR A 56 -18.39 -10.85 -4.47
C THR A 56 -17.30 -10.83 -5.53
N ASN A 57 -16.78 -9.64 -5.86
CA ASN A 57 -15.82 -9.44 -6.94
C ASN A 57 -14.60 -8.65 -6.48
N GLN A 58 -13.46 -8.91 -7.10
CA GLN A 58 -12.30 -8.05 -6.96
C GLN A 58 -12.46 -6.76 -7.77
N VAL A 59 -11.91 -5.67 -7.27
CA VAL A 59 -11.92 -4.34 -7.88
C VAL A 59 -10.48 -3.94 -8.18
N GLN A 60 -10.16 -3.67 -9.44
CA GLN A 60 -8.85 -3.12 -9.80
C GLN A 60 -8.74 -1.68 -9.30
N ILE A 61 -7.68 -1.40 -8.57
CA ILE A 61 -7.42 -0.07 -7.99
C ILE A 61 -6.24 0.63 -8.64
N ALA A 62 -5.30 -0.12 -9.19
CA ALA A 62 -4.15 0.44 -9.88
C ALA A 62 -3.71 -0.49 -11.02
N GLU A 63 -3.26 0.11 -12.11
CA GLU A 63 -2.51 -0.49 -13.20
C GLU A 63 -1.19 0.25 -13.33
N LEU A 64 -0.08 -0.49 -13.21
CA LEU A 64 1.27 0.07 -13.08
C LEU A 64 2.12 -0.14 -14.36
N GLY A 65 1.59 -0.88 -15.33
CA GLY A 65 2.29 -1.21 -16.58
C GLY A 65 2.25 -0.12 -17.65
N GLY A 66 1.51 0.96 -17.43
CA GLY A 66 1.32 2.03 -18.40
C GLY A 66 2.57 2.85 -18.70
N THR A 67 2.72 3.30 -19.94
CA THR A 67 3.80 4.22 -20.36
C THR A 67 3.48 5.69 -20.07
N ALA A 68 2.23 6.00 -19.79
CA ALA A 68 1.78 7.33 -19.40
C ALA A 68 0.54 7.18 -18.52
N ALA A 69 0.40 8.03 -17.49
CA ALA A 69 -0.82 8.15 -16.71
C ALA A 69 -1.89 8.82 -17.59
N ALA A 70 -2.69 7.99 -18.28
CA ALA A 70 -3.74 8.49 -19.17
C ALA A 70 -5.09 8.59 -18.46
N ASP A 71 -5.35 7.70 -17.48
CA ASP A 71 -6.64 7.58 -16.81
C ASP A 71 -6.48 7.36 -15.30
N LEU A 72 -7.55 7.66 -14.58
CA LEU A 72 -7.63 7.42 -13.12
C LEU A 72 -7.39 5.93 -12.82
N GLY A 73 -6.34 5.64 -12.04
CA GLY A 73 -5.96 4.27 -11.68
C GLY A 73 -4.90 3.63 -12.57
N THR A 74 -4.42 4.33 -13.62
CA THR A 74 -3.28 3.90 -14.45
C THR A 74 -2.08 4.77 -14.15
N TYR A 75 -0.96 4.15 -13.81
CA TYR A 75 0.26 4.83 -13.40
C TYR A 75 1.46 4.26 -14.15
N LYS A 76 2.44 5.12 -14.42
CA LYS A 76 3.76 4.68 -14.87
C LYS A 76 4.50 4.08 -13.68
N ARG A 77 4.86 2.80 -13.73
CA ARG A 77 5.49 2.07 -12.61
C ARG A 77 6.68 2.81 -12.00
N SER A 78 7.59 3.29 -12.84
CA SER A 78 8.80 4.00 -12.39
C SER A 78 8.53 5.35 -11.70
N SER A 79 7.31 5.86 -11.79
CA SER A 79 6.91 7.13 -11.16
C SER A 79 6.15 6.92 -9.85
N VAL A 80 5.74 5.70 -9.53
CA VAL A 80 5.02 5.43 -8.28
C VAL A 80 6.01 5.38 -7.13
N ALA A 81 5.91 6.36 -6.24
CA ALA A 81 6.79 6.47 -5.08
C ALA A 81 6.19 5.80 -3.82
N TYR A 82 4.85 5.81 -3.71
CA TYR A 82 4.19 5.37 -2.49
C TYR A 82 2.75 4.94 -2.77
N ILE A 83 2.35 3.80 -2.21
CA ILE A 83 0.97 3.33 -2.15
C ILE A 83 0.65 2.95 -0.71
N ARG A 84 -0.48 3.43 -0.20
CA ARG A 84 -1.06 2.97 1.07
C ARG A 84 -2.49 2.52 0.83
N ILE A 85 -2.80 1.36 1.36
CA ILE A 85 -4.14 0.77 1.38
C ILE A 85 -4.50 0.60 2.85
N THR A 86 -5.51 1.33 3.32
CA THR A 86 -5.97 1.27 4.71
C THR A 86 -7.37 0.68 4.72
N ASN A 87 -7.55 -0.41 5.44
CA ASN A 87 -8.85 -0.97 5.73
C ASN A 87 -9.52 -0.11 6.82
N LEU A 88 -10.68 0.47 6.49
CA LEU A 88 -11.45 1.33 7.40
C LEU A 88 -12.57 0.58 8.12
N ASP A 89 -12.67 -0.73 7.92
CA ASP A 89 -13.64 -1.59 8.60
C ASP A 89 -13.01 -2.11 9.90
N ASP A 90 -13.80 -2.16 10.95
CA ASP A 90 -13.36 -2.59 12.29
C ASP A 90 -13.52 -4.11 12.55
N THR A 91 -14.04 -4.84 11.56
CA THR A 91 -14.42 -6.25 11.73
C THR A 91 -13.91 -7.13 10.59
N ASN A 92 -14.00 -6.63 9.34
CA ASN A 92 -13.76 -7.44 8.14
C ASN A 92 -12.43 -7.12 7.50
N GLY A 93 -11.70 -8.15 7.09
CA GLY A 93 -10.44 -8.01 6.37
C GLY A 93 -10.62 -7.69 4.89
N VAL A 94 -9.54 -7.19 4.27
CA VAL A 94 -9.44 -6.91 2.84
C VAL A 94 -8.28 -7.68 2.24
N ALA A 95 -8.55 -8.46 1.20
CA ALA A 95 -7.52 -9.07 0.40
C ALA A 95 -6.96 -8.05 -0.59
N VAL A 96 -5.65 -7.81 -0.54
CA VAL A 96 -4.87 -7.07 -1.54
C VAL A 96 -4.23 -8.09 -2.45
N ILE A 97 -4.60 -8.08 -3.72
CA ILE A 97 -4.13 -9.01 -4.74
C ILE A 97 -3.19 -8.24 -5.66
N LEU A 98 -1.96 -8.68 -5.69
CA LEU A 98 -0.92 -8.17 -6.58
C LEU A 98 -0.84 -9.11 -7.78
N GLU A 99 -0.88 -8.58 -8.98
CA GLU A 99 -0.74 -9.32 -10.24
C GLU A 99 0.51 -8.81 -10.97
N ASP A 100 1.33 -9.73 -11.43
CA ASP A 100 2.50 -9.39 -12.25
C ASP A 100 2.15 -9.33 -13.74
N ASN A 101 3.13 -8.98 -14.58
CA ASN A 101 2.95 -8.92 -16.04
C ASN A 101 2.72 -10.32 -16.67
N GLY A 102 3.04 -11.39 -15.98
CA GLY A 102 2.78 -12.78 -16.40
C GLY A 102 1.38 -13.30 -15.99
N ALA A 103 0.58 -12.48 -15.32
CA ALA A 103 -0.69 -12.83 -14.68
C ALA A 103 -0.55 -13.79 -13.48
N ASP A 104 0.65 -13.94 -12.92
CA ASP A 104 0.84 -14.58 -11.62
C ASP A 104 0.33 -13.66 -10.52
N THR A 105 -0.31 -14.22 -9.50
CA THR A 105 -0.93 -13.45 -8.44
C THR A 105 -0.43 -13.84 -7.06
N ALA A 106 -0.27 -12.84 -6.19
CA ALA A 106 -0.06 -13.01 -4.76
C ALA A 106 -1.12 -12.22 -3.98
N ALA A 107 -1.66 -12.79 -2.91
CA ALA A 107 -2.64 -12.13 -2.08
C ALA A 107 -2.13 -11.93 -0.65
N LEU A 108 -2.35 -10.74 -0.12
CA LEU A 108 -2.09 -10.35 1.26
C LEU A 108 -3.40 -9.98 1.92
N LEU A 109 -3.62 -10.43 3.14
CA LEU A 109 -4.76 -9.98 3.94
C LEU A 109 -4.37 -8.75 4.75
N VAL A 110 -5.15 -7.68 4.60
CA VAL A 110 -5.09 -6.49 5.46
C VAL A 110 -6.26 -6.59 6.42
N ASP A 111 -5.95 -6.78 7.67
CA ASP A 111 -6.93 -6.97 8.74
C ASP A 111 -7.76 -5.70 8.98
N ALA A 112 -8.78 -5.81 9.83
CA ALA A 112 -9.56 -4.67 10.29
C ALA A 112 -8.64 -3.59 10.88
N ASP A 113 -8.93 -2.32 10.60
CA ASP A 113 -8.17 -1.14 11.05
C ASP A 113 -6.67 -1.13 10.69
N ALA A 114 -6.23 -2.01 9.79
CA ALA A 114 -4.82 -2.14 9.40
C ALA A 114 -4.51 -1.43 8.07
N SER A 115 -3.21 -1.26 7.79
CA SER A 115 -2.73 -0.68 6.54
C SER A 115 -1.61 -1.51 5.92
N LEU A 116 -1.62 -1.61 4.59
CA LEU A 116 -0.51 -2.06 3.78
C LEU A 116 0.17 -0.84 3.14
N ILE A 117 1.49 -0.78 3.22
CA ILE A 117 2.29 0.26 2.58
C ILE A 117 3.25 -0.41 1.60
N LEU A 118 3.25 0.08 0.36
CA LEU A 118 4.19 -0.28 -0.68
C LEU A 118 4.96 0.99 -1.10
N THR A 119 6.26 0.86 -1.28
CA THR A 119 7.11 1.94 -1.78
C THR A 119 7.70 1.56 -3.14
N ASP A 120 8.35 2.50 -3.81
CA ASP A 120 8.98 2.33 -5.11
C ASP A 120 9.76 1.02 -5.26
N THR A 121 10.59 0.69 -4.27
CA THR A 121 11.45 -0.51 -4.29
C THR A 121 10.70 -1.83 -4.11
N GLN A 122 9.45 -1.80 -3.65
CA GLN A 122 8.61 -3.00 -3.45
C GLN A 122 7.69 -3.27 -4.63
N ILE A 123 7.51 -2.28 -5.48
CA ILE A 123 6.68 -2.38 -6.69
C ILE A 123 7.48 -3.03 -7.81
N GLU A 124 8.79 -2.79 -7.86
CA GLU A 124 9.69 -3.47 -8.77
C GLU A 124 10.13 -4.82 -8.19
N ALA A 125 10.06 -5.88 -9.00
CA ALA A 125 10.51 -7.18 -8.57
C ALA A 125 12.03 -7.19 -8.34
N PHE A 126 12.44 -7.67 -7.19
CA PHE A 126 13.84 -7.94 -6.93
C PHE A 126 14.24 -9.25 -7.62
N THR A 127 14.89 -9.17 -8.78
CA THR A 127 15.45 -10.31 -9.47
C THR A 127 16.69 -10.82 -8.73
N ASN A 128 16.46 -11.59 -7.68
CA ASN A 128 17.53 -12.34 -7.03
C ASN A 128 17.59 -13.75 -7.62
N GLY A 129 18.39 -13.90 -8.67
CA GLY A 129 18.65 -15.11 -9.42
C GLY A 129 18.02 -16.42 -8.94
N SER A 130 17.11 -16.97 -9.69
CA SER A 130 16.53 -18.31 -9.64
C SER A 130 15.59 -18.73 -8.50
N ALA A 131 15.43 -17.99 -7.42
CA ALA A 131 14.52 -18.41 -6.33
C ALA A 131 13.05 -17.99 -6.55
N PHE A 132 12.78 -16.97 -7.39
CA PHE A 132 11.45 -16.50 -7.79
C PHE A 132 11.36 -16.38 -9.31
N SER A 133 11.61 -17.48 -10.01
CA SER A 133 11.73 -17.49 -11.47
C SER A 133 10.40 -17.34 -12.23
N GLY A 134 9.33 -16.97 -11.61
CA GLY A 134 8.05 -16.74 -12.25
C GLY A 134 7.45 -15.37 -11.93
N TRP A 135 7.95 -14.67 -10.91
CA TRP A 135 7.42 -13.37 -10.50
C TRP A 135 8.18 -12.23 -11.18
N SER A 136 7.46 -11.32 -11.81
CA SER A 136 7.98 -10.10 -12.39
C SER A 136 7.48 -8.86 -11.63
N ASP A 137 7.68 -7.68 -12.20
CA ASP A 137 7.18 -6.43 -11.60
C ASP A 137 5.67 -6.44 -11.44
N ILE A 138 5.17 -5.84 -10.36
CA ILE A 138 3.73 -5.68 -10.15
C ILE A 138 3.14 -4.84 -11.29
N ASP A 139 2.16 -5.39 -11.97
CA ASP A 139 1.45 -4.76 -13.08
C ASP A 139 0.08 -4.22 -12.65
N LYS A 140 -0.63 -4.96 -11.81
CA LYS A 140 -1.95 -4.56 -11.31
C LYS A 140 -2.12 -4.83 -9.83
N ILE A 141 -2.96 -4.02 -9.21
CA ILE A 141 -3.38 -4.20 -7.82
C ILE A 141 -4.91 -4.26 -7.79
N PHE A 142 -5.43 -5.34 -7.21
CA PHE A 142 -6.85 -5.51 -6.97
C PHE A 142 -7.12 -5.58 -5.48
N LEU A 143 -8.32 -5.16 -5.09
CA LEU A 143 -8.84 -5.32 -3.74
C LEU A 143 -10.13 -6.13 -3.76
N LYS A 144 -10.33 -6.91 -2.70
CA LYS A 144 -11.58 -7.64 -2.47
C LYS A 144 -11.88 -7.69 -0.98
N ALA A 145 -13.09 -7.37 -0.59
CA ALA A 145 -13.53 -7.58 0.78
C ALA A 145 -13.61 -9.08 1.09
N ALA A 146 -13.13 -9.51 2.26
CA ALA A 146 -13.00 -10.93 2.59
C ALA A 146 -14.36 -11.59 2.90
N SER A 147 -15.26 -10.91 3.60
CA SER A 147 -16.52 -11.49 4.08
C SER A 147 -17.75 -10.63 3.85
N ALA A 148 -17.68 -9.33 4.06
CA ALA A 148 -18.77 -8.37 3.86
C ALA A 148 -18.26 -7.16 3.10
N ASN A 149 -19.15 -6.30 2.58
CA ASN A 149 -18.74 -5.07 1.94
C ASN A 149 -17.94 -4.20 2.91
N THR A 150 -16.79 -3.72 2.47
CA THR A 150 -15.77 -3.09 3.32
C THR A 150 -15.32 -1.78 2.73
N GLN A 151 -15.11 -0.76 3.56
CA GLN A 151 -14.55 0.52 3.13
C GLN A 151 -13.01 0.50 3.20
N VAL A 152 -12.39 1.03 2.16
CA VAL A 152 -10.92 1.12 2.06
C VAL A 152 -10.51 2.51 1.62
N GLU A 153 -9.54 3.10 2.30
CA GLU A 153 -8.85 4.30 1.85
C GLU A 153 -7.61 3.90 1.05
N ILE A 154 -7.43 4.52 -0.11
CA ILE A 154 -6.27 4.34 -0.96
C ILE A 154 -5.58 5.68 -1.13
N VAL A 155 -4.27 5.68 -0.93
CA VAL A 155 -3.39 6.84 -1.19
C VAL A 155 -2.29 6.39 -2.14
N ILE A 156 -2.14 7.06 -3.28
CA ILE A 156 -1.08 6.82 -4.26
C ILE A 156 -0.35 8.14 -4.52
N ALA A 157 0.97 8.13 -4.38
CA ALA A 157 1.81 9.27 -4.70
C ALA A 157 2.78 8.93 -5.83
N THR A 158 2.89 9.82 -6.81
CA THR A 158 3.78 9.68 -7.96
C THR A 158 4.68 10.89 -8.14
N THR A 159 5.82 10.68 -8.79
CA THR A 159 6.82 11.70 -9.13
C THR A 159 6.62 12.30 -10.52
N GLU A 160 5.65 11.81 -11.30
CA GLU A 160 5.24 12.33 -12.63
C GLU A 160 3.73 12.20 -12.79
#